data_0ad19b49143642936705c1492bfb9304
#
_entry.id   0ad19b49143642936705c1492bfb9304
#
_cell.length_a   1.000
_cell.length_b   1.000
_cell.length_c   1.000
_cell.angle_alpha   90.00
_cell.angle_beta   90.00
_cell.angle_gamma   90.00
#
_symmetry.space_group_name_H-M   'P 1'
#
loop_
_entity.id
_entity.type
_entity.pdbx_description
1 polymer ?
#
loop_
_entity_poly.entity_id
_entity_poly.type
_entity_poly.pdbx_seq_one_letter_code
_entity_poly.pdbx_strand_id
1 'polypeptide(L)'
;MKFSYLKIGIFFTCFLLSATAWAQTKTITGKVTSSDGTPLPGVSVLIKGNHTGTQTDTAGIYNIDAAAGSVLDFSSVDFEPESIKVGKSNKIDVSLKAAANKLGEVVVVGYGTQSRSNVTSSIGKIDQQVLATAPRSNLGSALQGSVA
;
A
#
# COMPACT_ATOMS: atom_id res chain seq x y z
N MET A 1 -17.24 62.42 -6.04
CA MET A 1 -16.23 61.35 -5.66
C MET A 1 -16.75 60.28 -4.70
N LYS A 2 -17.84 60.44 -3.95
CA LYS A 2 -18.34 59.45 -2.97
C LYS A 2 -18.97 58.18 -3.60
N PHE A 3 -19.47 58.21 -4.81
CA PHE A 3 -20.08 57.05 -5.47
C PHE A 3 -19.11 56.01 -6.00
N SER A 4 -17.83 56.37 -6.19
CA SER A 4 -16.79 55.47 -6.70
C SER A 4 -16.36 54.43 -5.66
N TYR A 5 -16.23 54.83 -4.40
CA TYR A 5 -15.84 53.95 -3.30
C TYR A 5 -16.95 52.94 -2.96
N LEU A 6 -18.21 53.34 -3.10
CA LEU A 6 -19.37 52.45 -2.89
C LEU A 6 -19.36 51.30 -3.90
N LYS A 7 -19.07 51.55 -5.17
CA LYS A 7 -18.99 50.53 -6.22
C LYS A 7 -17.82 49.58 -5.99
N ILE A 8 -16.67 50.11 -5.56
CA ILE A 8 -15.50 49.28 -5.21
C ILE A 8 -15.78 48.40 -4.01
N GLY A 9 -16.46 48.91 -2.97
CA GLY A 9 -16.87 48.15 -1.80
C GLY A 9 -17.81 46.98 -2.14
N ILE A 10 -18.81 47.22 -2.99
CA ILE A 10 -19.76 46.19 -3.45
C ILE A 10 -19.03 45.12 -4.27
N PHE A 11 -18.10 45.51 -5.14
CA PHE A 11 -17.31 44.56 -5.94
C PHE A 11 -16.42 43.69 -5.07
N PHE A 12 -15.78 44.27 -4.05
CA PHE A 12 -14.93 43.54 -3.12
C PHE A 12 -15.71 42.59 -2.21
N THR A 13 -16.92 42.98 -1.77
CA THR A 13 -17.82 42.14 -0.99
C THR A 13 -18.34 40.96 -1.82
N CYS A 14 -18.69 41.19 -3.09
CA CYS A 14 -19.12 40.13 -4.00
C CYS A 14 -17.98 39.11 -4.31
N PHE A 15 -16.76 39.61 -4.42
CA PHE A 15 -15.57 38.78 -4.61
C PHE A 15 -15.26 37.91 -3.38
N LEU A 16 -15.39 38.43 -2.16
CA LEU A 16 -15.24 37.69 -0.92
C LEU A 16 -16.31 36.59 -0.75
N LEU A 17 -17.53 36.83 -1.13
CA LEU A 17 -18.62 35.85 -1.07
C LEU A 17 -18.46 34.71 -2.07
N SER A 18 -17.79 34.93 -3.20
CA SER A 18 -17.54 33.86 -4.19
C SER A 18 -16.47 32.88 -3.77
N ALA A 19 -15.59 33.23 -2.83
CA ALA A 19 -14.50 32.37 -2.37
C ALA A 19 -14.97 31.23 -1.44
N THR A 20 -16.16 31.31 -0.84
CA THR A 20 -16.67 30.31 0.11
C THR A 20 -17.39 29.11 -0.54
N ALA A 21 -17.59 29.13 -1.87
CA ALA A 21 -18.41 28.14 -2.57
C ALA A 21 -17.71 26.77 -2.79
N TRP A 22 -16.46 26.58 -2.42
CA TRP A 22 -15.66 25.41 -2.83
C TRP A 22 -15.54 24.30 -1.79
N ALA A 23 -16.08 24.48 -0.61
CA ALA A 23 -15.92 23.55 0.52
C ALA A 23 -17.17 22.69 0.78
N GLN A 24 -17.93 22.30 -0.24
CA GLN A 24 -19.08 21.42 -0.03
C GLN A 24 -18.61 19.97 0.07
N THR A 25 -18.53 19.45 1.30
CA THR A 25 -18.46 18.02 1.56
C THR A 25 -19.83 17.39 1.35
N LYS A 26 -19.86 16.19 0.81
CA LYS A 26 -21.08 15.40 0.67
C LYS A 26 -20.89 14.04 1.29
N THR A 27 -21.93 13.50 1.87
CA THR A 27 -21.95 12.15 2.39
C THR A 27 -21.97 11.14 1.26
N ILE A 28 -20.96 10.31 1.18
CA ILE A 28 -20.84 9.21 0.23
C ILE A 28 -21.16 7.92 0.97
N THR A 29 -22.07 7.14 0.41
CA THR A 29 -22.41 5.81 0.90
C THR A 29 -22.14 4.79 -0.17
N GLY A 30 -21.93 3.54 0.22
CA GLY A 30 -21.75 2.46 -0.74
C GLY A 30 -21.54 1.13 -0.06
N LYS A 31 -21.45 0.10 -0.86
CA LYS A 31 -21.22 -1.27 -0.41
C LYS A 31 -19.89 -1.77 -0.97
N VAL A 32 -19.10 -2.37 -0.09
CA VAL A 32 -17.86 -3.05 -0.47
C VAL A 32 -18.11 -4.55 -0.49
N THR A 33 -17.79 -5.18 -1.62
CA THR A 33 -17.94 -6.62 -1.82
C THR A 33 -16.63 -7.23 -2.32
N SER A 34 -16.47 -8.52 -2.15
CA SER A 34 -15.47 -9.30 -2.88
C SER A 34 -15.87 -9.45 -4.36
N SER A 35 -14.95 -9.90 -5.19
CA SER A 35 -15.22 -10.32 -6.59
C SER A 35 -16.37 -11.33 -6.71
N ASP A 36 -16.61 -12.12 -5.68
CA ASP A 36 -17.68 -13.12 -5.61
C ASP A 36 -19.04 -12.53 -5.16
N GLY A 37 -19.11 -11.21 -4.93
CA GLY A 37 -20.30 -10.52 -4.46
C GLY A 37 -20.55 -10.61 -2.95
N THR A 38 -19.68 -11.27 -2.19
CA THR A 38 -19.79 -11.37 -0.73
C THR A 38 -19.49 -10.02 -0.08
N PRO A 39 -20.33 -9.51 0.85
CA PRO A 39 -20.05 -8.25 1.55
C PRO A 39 -18.82 -8.38 2.42
N LEU A 40 -17.99 -7.35 2.43
CA LEU A 40 -16.73 -7.30 3.18
C LEU A 40 -16.85 -6.35 4.37
N PRO A 41 -16.94 -6.89 5.61
CA PRO A 41 -16.89 -6.09 6.83
C PRO A 41 -15.45 -5.67 7.16
N GLY A 42 -15.31 -4.55 7.88
CA GLY A 42 -14.02 -4.10 8.42
C GLY A 42 -13.03 -3.58 7.37
N VAL A 43 -13.48 -3.30 6.15
CA VAL A 43 -12.65 -2.64 5.13
C VAL A 43 -12.42 -1.20 5.55
N SER A 44 -11.17 -0.77 5.58
CA SER A 44 -10.80 0.62 5.85
C SER A 44 -11.02 1.48 4.60
N VAL A 45 -11.74 2.58 4.74
CA VAL A 45 -12.03 3.56 3.70
C VAL A 45 -11.44 4.89 4.11
N LEU A 46 -10.41 5.35 3.42
CA LEU A 46 -9.68 6.59 3.74
C LEU A 46 -9.78 7.59 2.59
N ILE A 47 -9.84 8.87 2.93
CA ILE A 47 -9.71 9.93 1.93
C ILE A 47 -8.23 10.18 1.68
N LYS A 48 -7.77 9.96 0.46
CA LYS A 48 -6.37 10.18 0.06
C LYS A 48 -5.92 11.61 0.34
N GLY A 49 -4.83 11.74 1.09
CA GLY A 49 -4.29 13.06 1.48
C GLY A 49 -4.96 13.66 2.72
N ASN A 50 -5.89 12.95 3.37
CA ASN A 50 -6.51 13.36 4.61
C ASN A 50 -6.50 12.18 5.61
N HIS A 51 -6.53 12.45 6.91
CA HIS A 51 -6.62 11.41 7.95
C HIS A 51 -8.07 11.00 8.27
N THR A 52 -9.03 11.48 7.49
CA THR A 52 -10.44 11.15 7.67
C THR A 52 -10.73 9.82 7.01
N GLY A 53 -11.28 8.87 7.77
CA GLY A 53 -11.64 7.56 7.28
C GLY A 53 -12.79 6.94 8.06
N THR A 54 -13.33 5.86 7.53
CA THR A 54 -14.37 5.03 8.14
C THR A 54 -14.07 3.55 7.86
N GLN A 55 -14.88 2.66 8.41
CA GLN A 55 -14.84 1.23 8.13
C GLN A 55 -16.20 0.73 7.69
N THR A 56 -16.21 -0.34 6.89
CA THR A 56 -17.45 -1.01 6.51
C THR A 56 -18.04 -1.77 7.70
N ASP A 57 -19.37 -1.79 7.78
CA ASP A 57 -20.14 -2.55 8.74
C ASP A 57 -20.22 -4.05 8.38
N THR A 58 -20.97 -4.82 9.16
CA THR A 58 -21.18 -6.26 8.93
C THR A 58 -21.86 -6.61 7.59
N ALA A 59 -22.59 -5.66 6.99
CA ALA A 59 -23.21 -5.78 5.68
C ALA A 59 -22.31 -5.28 4.54
N GLY A 60 -21.07 -4.82 4.87
CA GLY A 60 -20.13 -4.24 3.92
C GLY A 60 -20.48 -2.80 3.53
N ILE A 61 -21.36 -2.11 4.28
CA ILE A 61 -21.79 -0.74 3.97
C ILE A 61 -20.86 0.25 4.67
N TYR A 62 -20.51 1.33 3.98
CA TYR A 62 -19.74 2.44 4.53
C TYR A 62 -20.44 3.77 4.32
N ASN A 63 -20.08 4.74 5.15
CA ASN A 63 -20.56 6.11 5.09
C ASN A 63 -19.39 7.04 5.42
N ILE A 64 -19.08 7.97 4.51
CA ILE A 64 -17.95 8.90 4.66
C ILE A 64 -18.28 10.26 4.04
N ASP A 65 -17.92 11.34 4.73
CA ASP A 65 -18.07 12.70 4.21
C ASP A 65 -16.83 13.08 3.41
N ALA A 66 -17.01 13.29 2.11
CA ALA A 66 -15.93 13.59 1.19
C ALA A 66 -16.28 14.73 0.24
N ALA A 67 -15.28 15.52 -0.14
CA ALA A 67 -15.44 16.55 -1.15
C ALA A 67 -15.56 15.93 -2.55
N ALA A 68 -16.29 16.59 -3.44
CA ALA A 68 -16.33 16.19 -4.85
C ALA A 68 -14.92 16.23 -5.46
N GLY A 69 -14.53 15.15 -6.12
CA GLY A 69 -13.21 15.02 -6.74
C GLY A 69 -12.12 14.44 -5.83
N SER A 70 -12.39 14.21 -4.54
CA SER A 70 -11.46 13.46 -3.66
C SER A 70 -11.31 12.01 -4.12
N VAL A 71 -10.28 11.33 -3.66
CA VAL A 71 -10.03 9.91 -3.91
C VAL A 71 -10.25 9.15 -2.62
N LEU A 72 -11.03 8.09 -2.68
CA LEU A 72 -11.23 7.14 -1.58
C LEU A 72 -10.32 5.94 -1.81
N ASP A 73 -9.51 5.61 -0.81
CA ASP A 73 -8.64 4.44 -0.80
C ASP A 73 -9.29 3.37 0.09
N PHE A 74 -9.58 2.23 -0.53
CA PHE A 74 -10.15 1.05 0.13
C PHE A 74 -9.05 0.05 0.40
N SER A 75 -8.91 -0.40 1.66
CA SER A 75 -7.89 -1.37 2.05
C SER A 75 -8.42 -2.40 3.04
N SER A 76 -8.00 -3.66 2.85
CA SER A 76 -8.29 -4.78 3.74
C SER A 76 -7.12 -5.77 3.70
N VAL A 77 -6.99 -6.63 4.74
CA VAL A 77 -5.81 -7.48 4.95
C VAL A 77 -5.62 -8.49 3.83
N ASP A 78 -6.71 -9.08 3.31
CA ASP A 78 -6.66 -10.17 2.32
C ASP A 78 -7.04 -9.73 0.91
N PHE A 79 -7.14 -8.41 0.67
CA PHE A 79 -7.60 -7.84 -0.59
C PHE A 79 -6.62 -6.82 -1.15
N GLU A 80 -6.57 -6.71 -2.47
CA GLU A 80 -5.81 -5.67 -3.14
C GLU A 80 -6.43 -4.30 -2.85
N PRO A 81 -5.61 -3.29 -2.47
CA PRO A 81 -6.13 -1.95 -2.24
C PRO A 81 -6.62 -1.33 -3.55
N GLU A 82 -7.74 -0.62 -3.47
CA GLU A 82 -8.34 0.05 -4.62
C GLU A 82 -8.61 1.53 -4.31
N SER A 83 -8.35 2.40 -5.30
CA SER A 83 -8.53 3.84 -5.20
C SER A 83 -9.59 4.31 -6.17
N ILE A 84 -10.65 4.95 -5.67
CA ILE A 84 -11.77 5.42 -6.49
C ILE A 84 -11.99 6.91 -6.29
N LYS A 85 -12.07 7.64 -7.41
CA LYS A 85 -12.36 9.08 -7.39
C LYS A 85 -13.85 9.34 -7.17
N VAL A 86 -14.16 10.20 -6.20
CA VAL A 86 -15.52 10.64 -5.91
C VAL A 86 -16.05 11.50 -7.05
N GLY A 87 -17.00 10.96 -7.77
CA GLY A 87 -17.70 11.66 -8.86
C GLY A 87 -18.88 12.51 -8.37
N LYS A 88 -19.87 12.70 -9.23
CA LYS A 88 -21.12 13.41 -8.89
C LYS A 88 -22.08 12.56 -8.05
N SER A 89 -22.00 11.23 -8.13
CA SER A 89 -22.83 10.30 -7.39
C SER A 89 -22.49 10.31 -5.90
N ASN A 90 -23.51 10.16 -5.06
CA ASN A 90 -23.36 9.98 -3.62
C ASN A 90 -23.26 8.48 -3.23
N LYS A 91 -23.50 7.57 -4.18
CA LYS A 91 -23.39 6.14 -3.98
C LYS A 91 -22.25 5.58 -4.82
N ILE A 92 -21.31 4.87 -4.17
CA ILE A 92 -20.15 4.24 -4.81
C ILE A 92 -20.02 2.83 -4.25
N ASP A 93 -20.42 1.85 -5.04
CA ASP A 93 -20.24 0.43 -4.71
C ASP A 93 -18.89 -0.03 -5.28
N VAL A 94 -18.16 -0.85 -4.49
CA VAL A 94 -16.78 -1.26 -4.79
C VAL A 94 -16.66 -2.77 -4.69
N SER A 95 -15.94 -3.39 -5.63
CA SER A 95 -15.63 -4.82 -5.59
C SER A 95 -14.11 -5.00 -5.48
N LEU A 96 -13.63 -5.47 -4.33
CA LEU A 96 -12.22 -5.73 -4.09
C LEU A 96 -11.83 -7.12 -4.60
N LYS A 97 -10.68 -7.22 -5.21
CA LYS A 97 -10.07 -8.48 -5.60
C LYS A 97 -9.30 -9.05 -4.43
N ALA A 98 -9.42 -10.36 -4.21
CA ALA A 98 -8.56 -11.04 -3.25
C ALA A 98 -7.11 -10.81 -3.63
N ALA A 99 -6.29 -10.39 -2.66
CA ALA A 99 -4.87 -10.33 -2.86
C ALA A 99 -4.41 -11.75 -3.19
N ALA A 100 -3.81 -11.95 -4.36
CA ALA A 100 -3.08 -13.17 -4.62
C ALA A 100 -1.95 -13.21 -3.61
N ASN A 101 -2.22 -13.77 -2.42
CA ASN A 101 -1.19 -14.12 -1.48
C ASN A 101 -0.25 -15.08 -2.21
N LYS A 102 0.77 -14.55 -2.82
CA LYS A 102 2.04 -15.26 -2.86
C LYS A 102 2.44 -15.38 -1.39
N LEU A 103 1.90 -16.40 -0.74
CA LEU A 103 2.63 -17.08 0.32
C LEU A 103 3.90 -17.58 -0.38
N GLY A 104 4.84 -16.66 -0.62
CA GLY A 104 6.21 -17.06 -0.72
C GLY A 104 6.41 -17.84 0.55
N GLU A 105 6.48 -19.16 0.38
CA GLU A 105 6.94 -20.08 1.40
C GLU A 105 8.07 -19.38 2.12
N VAL A 106 7.76 -18.81 3.29
CA VAL A 106 8.79 -18.32 4.19
C VAL A 106 9.45 -19.61 4.67
N VAL A 107 10.39 -20.08 3.87
CA VAL A 107 11.39 -20.99 4.34
C VAL A 107 12.10 -20.22 5.45
N VAL A 108 11.67 -20.44 6.68
CA VAL A 108 12.38 -20.01 7.87
C VAL A 108 13.68 -20.80 7.87
N VAL A 109 14.63 -20.37 7.05
CA VAL A 109 16.03 -20.76 7.20
C VAL A 109 16.45 -20.00 8.45
N GLY A 110 16.47 -20.70 9.57
CA GLY A 110 17.06 -20.16 10.77
C GLY A 110 18.40 -19.53 10.43
N TYR A 111 18.59 -18.27 10.86
CA TYR A 111 19.79 -17.46 10.67
C TYR A 111 20.08 -16.98 9.24
N GLY A 112 19.54 -15.81 8.88
CA GLY A 112 20.09 -14.88 7.90
C GLY A 112 19.96 -15.32 6.45
N THR A 113 19.07 -14.69 5.70
CA THR A 113 19.09 -14.67 4.24
C THR A 113 20.31 -13.90 3.75
N GLN A 114 21.44 -14.55 3.59
CA GLN A 114 22.52 -14.04 2.77
C GLN A 114 22.21 -14.40 1.31
N SER A 115 21.88 -13.39 0.52
CA SER A 115 21.85 -13.56 -0.93
C SER A 115 23.22 -14.00 -1.42
N ARG A 116 23.28 -15.08 -2.21
CA ARG A 116 24.53 -15.62 -2.77
C ARG A 116 25.34 -14.61 -3.60
N SER A 117 24.77 -13.48 -3.94
CA SER A 117 25.45 -12.43 -4.70
C SER A 117 26.38 -11.54 -3.85
N ASN A 118 26.30 -11.59 -2.52
CA ASN A 118 27.12 -10.77 -1.62
C ASN A 118 28.14 -11.56 -0.78
N VAL A 119 28.31 -12.85 -1.05
CA VAL A 119 29.37 -13.64 -0.40
C VAL A 119 30.65 -13.49 -1.22
N THR A 120 31.34 -12.37 -1.01
CA THR A 120 32.72 -12.18 -1.47
C THR A 120 33.76 -12.77 -0.51
N SER A 121 33.35 -13.59 0.46
CA SER A 121 34.31 -14.36 1.23
C SER A 121 34.66 -15.63 0.46
N SER A 122 35.93 -15.74 0.13
CA SER A 122 36.60 -16.90 -0.48
C SER A 122 36.12 -18.22 0.10
N ILE A 123 35.12 -18.84 -0.52
CA ILE A 123 34.90 -20.26 -0.32
C ILE A 123 35.84 -20.95 -1.30
N GLY A 124 37.01 -21.29 -0.87
CA GLY A 124 37.92 -22.14 -1.63
C GLY A 124 37.19 -23.45 -1.95
N LYS A 125 36.84 -23.65 -3.23
CA LYS A 125 36.38 -24.96 -3.70
C LYS A 125 37.53 -25.92 -3.56
N ILE A 126 37.45 -26.85 -2.60
CA ILE A 126 38.38 -27.97 -2.48
C ILE A 126 38.10 -28.89 -3.66
N ASP A 127 39.04 -28.98 -4.58
CA ASP A 127 38.93 -29.85 -5.74
C ASP A 127 38.92 -31.30 -5.26
N GLN A 128 37.91 -32.05 -5.69
CA GLN A 128 37.68 -33.43 -5.30
C GLN A 128 38.89 -34.32 -5.66
N GLN A 129 39.70 -33.87 -6.59
CA GLN A 129 40.92 -34.57 -7.03
C GLN A 129 42.05 -34.53 -5.99
N VAL A 130 42.12 -33.47 -5.15
CA VAL A 130 43.12 -33.34 -4.08
C VAL A 130 42.79 -34.28 -2.92
N LEU A 131 41.53 -34.57 -2.67
CA LEU A 131 41.10 -35.52 -1.66
C LEU A 131 41.31 -36.98 -2.06
N ALA A 132 41.29 -37.28 -3.36
CA ALA A 132 41.51 -38.66 -3.86
C ALA A 132 42.96 -39.07 -3.86
N THR A 133 43.92 -38.14 -3.86
CA THR A 133 45.37 -38.43 -3.94
C THR A 133 46.08 -38.34 -2.59
N ALA A 134 45.39 -37.89 -1.52
CA ALA A 134 45.97 -37.79 -0.21
C ALA A 134 46.04 -39.19 0.46
N PRO A 135 47.21 -39.58 0.98
CA PRO A 135 47.32 -40.82 1.77
C PRO A 135 46.40 -40.70 2.99
N ARG A 136 45.59 -41.74 3.18
CA ARG A 136 44.50 -41.78 4.20
C ARG A 136 44.93 -41.64 5.66
N SER A 137 46.22 -41.46 5.93
CA SER A 137 46.75 -41.41 7.27
C SER A 137 46.73 -40.04 7.95
N ASN A 138 46.49 -38.91 7.22
CA ASN A 138 46.50 -37.63 7.89
C ASN A 138 45.74 -36.52 7.07
N LEU A 139 44.43 -36.47 7.22
CA LEU A 139 43.56 -35.44 6.60
C LEU A 139 43.90 -34.03 7.06
N GLY A 140 44.50 -33.85 8.23
CA GLY A 140 44.85 -32.54 8.78
C GLY A 140 46.01 -31.86 8.04
N SER A 141 46.98 -32.62 7.51
CA SER A 141 48.11 -32.03 6.78
C SER A 141 47.78 -31.70 5.31
N ALA A 142 46.76 -32.31 4.74
CA ALA A 142 46.32 -32.01 3.38
C ALA A 142 45.57 -30.65 3.26
N LEU A 143 44.99 -30.19 4.38
CA LEU A 143 44.24 -28.95 4.45
C LEU A 143 45.11 -27.71 4.78
N GLN A 144 46.31 -27.91 5.32
CA GLN A 144 47.19 -26.83 5.78
C GLN A 144 47.88 -26.06 4.66
N GLY A 145 47.85 -26.56 3.42
CA GLY A 145 48.48 -25.92 2.25
C GLY A 145 47.48 -25.31 1.23
N SER A 146 46.18 -25.46 1.47
CA SER A 146 45.15 -25.09 0.46
C SER A 146 44.40 -23.77 0.76
N VAL A 147 44.74 -23.12 1.89
CA VAL A 147 44.11 -21.83 2.28
C VAL A 147 45.20 -20.76 2.37
N ALA A 148 45.40 -20.08 1.29
CA ALA A 148 46.16 -18.83 1.22
C ALA A 148 45.24 -17.69 0.74
#